data_6c1b0b0b02fde56226b80e6d8e25be28
#
_entry.id   6c1b0b0b02fde56226b80e6d8e25be28
#
_cell.length_a   1.000
_cell.length_b   1.000
_cell.length_c   1.000
_cell.angle_alpha   90.00
_cell.angle_beta   90.00
_cell.angle_gamma   90.00
#
_symmetry.space_group_name_H-M   'P 1'
#
loop_
_entity.id
_entity.type
_entity.pdbx_description
1 polymer ?
#
loop_
_entity_poly.entity_id
_entity_poly.type
_entity_poly.pdbx_seq_one_letter_code
_entity_poly.pdbx_strand_id
1 'polypeptide(L)'
;GIGAFVWFGVYNVAADDPHWKATYSLMETLRGRSISTRAAAIEVPALDDAALIRSGAGNYSSMCVVCHLSPGAADTELSLGLYPTPPAWSALGTTDPREAFWVIKHGVKMSGMPAWGKSMDDKYIWGMVAFIRQFPTMNAAHYVELVASSGGHSHGGGETMVHPGGSMPGMDGTDHHSADAPRSSFEPPDDPMNGNSANSQEEAHDGHDH
;
A
#
# COMPACT_ATOMS: atom_id res chain seq x y z
N GLY A 1 19.94 -32.57 5.29
CA GLY A 1 18.56 -32.39 5.70
C GLY A 1 18.11 -30.93 5.74
N ILE A 2 16.99 -30.65 6.42
CA ILE A 2 16.36 -29.29 6.47
C ILE A 2 17.34 -28.20 6.93
N GLY A 3 18.20 -28.49 7.91
CA GLY A 3 19.20 -27.54 8.38
C GLY A 3 20.19 -27.07 7.30
N ALA A 4 20.66 -27.99 6.47
CA ALA A 4 21.53 -27.66 5.35
C ALA A 4 20.79 -26.83 4.28
N PHE A 5 19.56 -27.18 3.99
CA PHE A 5 18.69 -26.44 3.06
C PHE A 5 18.52 -24.96 3.48
N VAL A 6 18.26 -24.74 4.78
CA VAL A 6 18.13 -23.38 5.33
C VAL A 6 19.50 -22.67 5.34
N TRP A 7 20.57 -23.35 5.78
CA TRP A 7 21.90 -22.78 5.90
C TRP A 7 22.47 -22.31 4.56
N PHE A 8 22.24 -23.08 3.50
CA PHE A 8 22.71 -22.73 2.16
C PHE A 8 21.76 -21.82 1.37
N GLY A 9 20.66 -21.36 1.96
CA GLY A 9 19.75 -20.42 1.33
C GLY A 9 19.11 -20.94 0.04
N VAL A 10 18.80 -22.24 -0.02
CA VAL A 10 18.27 -22.88 -1.25
C VAL A 10 16.93 -22.32 -1.66
N TYR A 11 16.13 -21.86 -0.68
CA TYR A 11 14.82 -21.27 -0.94
C TYR A 11 14.96 -19.77 -1.22
N ASN A 12 14.52 -19.32 -2.41
CA ASN A 12 14.50 -17.90 -2.76
C ASN A 12 13.38 -17.17 -1.99
N VAL A 13 13.72 -16.06 -1.33
CA VAL A 13 12.79 -15.21 -0.57
C VAL A 13 12.55 -13.85 -1.24
N ALA A 14 13.05 -13.66 -2.47
CA ALA A 14 12.84 -12.45 -3.25
C ALA A 14 11.33 -12.29 -3.59
N ALA A 15 10.83 -11.06 -3.51
CA ALA A 15 9.40 -10.79 -3.73
C ALA A 15 8.99 -10.87 -5.22
N ASP A 16 9.95 -10.76 -6.13
CA ASP A 16 9.75 -10.86 -7.57
C ASP A 16 9.78 -12.31 -8.10
N ASP A 17 10.12 -13.28 -7.23
CA ASP A 17 10.10 -14.72 -7.55
C ASP A 17 8.97 -15.41 -6.76
N PRO A 18 7.96 -15.97 -7.45
CA PRO A 18 6.81 -16.55 -6.75
C PRO A 18 7.21 -17.79 -5.95
N HIS A 19 6.57 -17.97 -4.80
CA HIS A 19 6.73 -19.17 -3.98
C HIS A 19 6.45 -20.45 -4.79
N TRP A 20 7.14 -21.53 -4.46
CA TRP A 20 6.77 -22.86 -4.95
C TRP A 20 5.30 -23.12 -4.65
N LYS A 21 4.59 -23.76 -5.58
CA LYS A 21 3.14 -23.99 -5.46
C LYS A 21 2.71 -24.61 -4.12
N ALA A 22 3.49 -25.56 -3.60
CA ALA A 22 3.21 -26.20 -2.31
C ALA A 22 3.35 -25.20 -1.14
N THR A 23 4.39 -24.38 -1.14
CA THR A 23 4.60 -23.33 -0.14
C THR A 23 3.49 -22.29 -0.19
N TYR A 24 3.16 -21.82 -1.38
CA TYR A 24 2.07 -20.86 -1.58
C TYR A 24 0.74 -21.40 -1.05
N SER A 25 0.36 -22.61 -1.44
CA SER A 25 -0.90 -23.23 -1.01
C SER A 25 -0.97 -23.44 0.50
N LEU A 26 0.15 -23.83 1.12
CA LEU A 26 0.23 -23.97 2.58
C LEU A 26 0.04 -22.62 3.28
N MET A 27 0.77 -21.59 2.85
CA MET A 27 0.71 -20.26 3.45
C MET A 27 -0.67 -19.62 3.25
N GLU A 28 -1.25 -19.77 2.07
CA GLU A 28 -2.60 -19.27 1.76
C GLU A 28 -3.66 -19.94 2.65
N THR A 29 -3.60 -21.27 2.78
CA THR A 29 -4.51 -22.02 3.65
C THR A 29 -4.34 -21.61 5.11
N LEU A 30 -3.10 -21.51 5.58
CA LEU A 30 -2.79 -21.09 6.95
C LEU A 30 -3.32 -19.69 7.23
N ARG A 31 -3.09 -18.74 6.31
CA ARG A 31 -3.55 -17.36 6.41
C ARG A 31 -5.08 -17.30 6.48
N GLY A 32 -5.77 -17.91 5.51
CA GLY A 32 -7.23 -17.90 5.44
C GLY A 32 -7.86 -18.52 6.68
N ARG A 33 -7.42 -19.69 7.11
CA ARG A 33 -7.94 -20.36 8.32
C ARG A 33 -7.65 -19.57 9.58
N SER A 34 -6.47 -18.96 9.68
CA SER A 34 -6.08 -18.14 10.81
C SER A 34 -6.97 -16.89 10.96
N ILE A 35 -7.26 -16.20 9.85
CA ILE A 35 -8.12 -15.02 9.81
C ILE A 35 -9.56 -15.43 10.17
N SER A 36 -10.12 -16.37 9.44
CA SER A 36 -11.51 -16.80 9.58
C SER A 36 -11.84 -17.26 11.00
N THR A 37 -10.96 -18.08 11.61
CA THR A 37 -11.16 -18.55 12.98
C THR A 37 -11.18 -17.40 14.01
N ARG A 38 -10.32 -16.39 13.83
CA ARG A 38 -10.21 -15.28 14.77
C ARG A 38 -11.28 -14.20 14.54
N ALA A 39 -11.71 -14.04 13.31
CA ALA A 39 -12.77 -13.11 12.94
C ALA A 39 -14.17 -13.61 13.35
N ALA A 40 -14.36 -14.91 13.52
CA ALA A 40 -15.67 -15.51 13.75
C ALA A 40 -16.44 -14.95 14.97
N ALA A 41 -15.73 -14.54 16.02
CA ALA A 41 -16.31 -13.98 17.24
C ALA A 41 -16.48 -12.45 17.21
N ILE A 42 -16.12 -11.77 16.13
CA ILE A 42 -16.22 -10.32 16.03
C ILE A 42 -17.68 -9.94 15.75
N GLU A 43 -18.24 -9.08 16.58
CA GLU A 43 -19.55 -8.48 16.37
C GLU A 43 -19.43 -7.32 15.37
N VAL A 44 -20.27 -7.34 14.33
CA VAL A 44 -20.28 -6.32 13.28
C VAL A 44 -21.27 -5.22 13.68
N PRO A 45 -20.83 -3.96 13.84
CA PRO A 45 -21.74 -2.84 14.09
C PRO A 45 -22.54 -2.48 12.84
N ALA A 46 -23.47 -1.53 12.95
CA ALA A 46 -24.12 -0.95 11.79
C ALA A 46 -23.10 -0.25 10.89
N LEU A 47 -23.05 -0.64 9.60
CA LEU A 47 -22.08 -0.18 8.62
C LEU A 47 -22.68 0.74 7.53
N ASP A 48 -23.92 1.16 7.70
CA ASP A 48 -24.70 1.98 6.78
C ASP A 48 -24.75 3.47 7.15
N ASP A 49 -24.11 3.85 8.25
CA ASP A 49 -23.99 5.26 8.67
C ASP A 49 -23.13 6.05 7.68
N ALA A 50 -23.73 7.09 7.09
CA ALA A 50 -23.06 7.95 6.12
C ALA A 50 -21.84 8.71 6.68
N ALA A 51 -21.85 9.06 7.98
CA ALA A 51 -20.70 9.71 8.61
C ALA A 51 -19.53 8.72 8.81
N LEU A 52 -19.87 7.49 9.18
CA LEU A 52 -18.90 6.40 9.31
C LEU A 52 -18.24 6.08 7.96
N ILE A 53 -19.04 5.97 6.88
CA ILE A 53 -18.56 5.71 5.52
C ILE A 53 -17.65 6.84 5.04
N ARG A 54 -18.02 8.11 5.25
CA ARG A 54 -17.17 9.26 4.88
C ARG A 54 -15.85 9.27 5.63
N SER A 55 -15.86 9.03 6.94
CA SER A 55 -14.63 8.90 7.73
C SER A 55 -13.72 7.79 7.19
N GLY A 56 -14.32 6.65 6.83
CA GLY A 56 -13.62 5.55 6.20
C GLY A 56 -13.01 5.90 4.84
N ALA A 57 -13.69 6.71 4.03
CA ALA A 57 -13.18 7.17 2.74
C ALA A 57 -11.89 7.99 2.88
N GLY A 58 -11.83 8.90 3.85
CA GLY A 58 -10.63 9.69 4.12
C GLY A 58 -9.45 8.84 4.57
N ASN A 59 -9.69 7.92 5.49
CA ASN A 59 -8.67 7.00 5.98
C ASN A 59 -8.16 6.05 4.89
N TYR A 60 -9.07 5.48 4.09
CA TYR A 60 -8.70 4.62 2.96
C TYR A 60 -7.84 5.36 1.94
N SER A 61 -8.26 6.55 1.55
CA SER A 61 -7.52 7.37 0.59
C SER A 61 -6.12 7.73 1.07
N SER A 62 -5.95 7.95 2.37
CA SER A 62 -4.66 8.34 2.94
C SER A 62 -3.71 7.17 3.19
N MET A 63 -4.23 5.97 3.49
CA MET A 63 -3.40 4.88 4.01
C MET A 63 -3.45 3.60 3.18
N CYS A 64 -4.51 3.37 2.40
CA CYS A 64 -4.75 2.07 1.77
C CYS A 64 -4.60 2.13 0.24
N VAL A 65 -4.95 3.27 -0.38
CA VAL A 65 -5.07 3.41 -1.83
C VAL A 65 -3.77 3.13 -2.58
N VAL A 66 -2.62 3.41 -1.97
CA VAL A 66 -1.31 3.23 -2.60
C VAL A 66 -1.00 1.75 -2.89
N CYS A 67 -1.56 0.83 -2.09
CA CYS A 67 -1.40 -0.61 -2.28
C CYS A 67 -2.67 -1.27 -2.85
N HIS A 68 -3.85 -0.85 -2.41
CA HIS A 68 -5.12 -1.49 -2.74
C HIS A 68 -5.87 -0.83 -3.89
N LEU A 69 -5.36 0.30 -4.39
CA LEU A 69 -5.90 1.08 -5.50
C LEU A 69 -7.31 1.67 -5.23
N SER A 70 -7.84 2.38 -6.20
CA SER A 70 -9.20 2.92 -6.19
C SER A 70 -9.87 2.69 -7.54
N PRO A 71 -11.20 2.87 -7.65
CA PRO A 71 -11.90 2.74 -8.92
C PRO A 71 -11.27 3.62 -10.00
N GLY A 72 -10.83 3.01 -11.11
CA GLY A 72 -10.21 3.70 -12.24
C GLY A 72 -8.73 4.03 -12.08
N ALA A 73 -8.10 3.72 -10.94
CA ALA A 73 -6.66 3.92 -10.76
C ALA A 73 -5.85 2.83 -11.47
N ALA A 74 -4.69 3.23 -12.02
CA ALA A 74 -3.67 2.31 -12.49
C ALA A 74 -2.87 1.71 -11.32
N ASP A 75 -2.16 0.62 -11.59
CA ASP A 75 -1.24 0.03 -10.63
C ASP A 75 -0.17 1.02 -10.19
N THR A 76 0.21 0.93 -8.92
CA THR A 76 1.31 1.70 -8.33
C THR A 76 2.56 0.83 -8.24
N GLU A 77 3.72 1.45 -8.05
CA GLU A 77 4.98 0.73 -7.79
C GLU A 77 4.85 -0.20 -6.57
N LEU A 78 4.12 0.24 -5.53
CA LEU A 78 3.89 -0.58 -4.34
C LEU A 78 2.93 -1.73 -4.61
N SER A 79 1.84 -1.52 -5.36
CA SER A 79 0.90 -2.61 -5.68
C SER A 79 1.55 -3.70 -6.52
N LEU A 80 2.48 -3.32 -7.41
CA LEU A 80 3.23 -4.24 -8.26
C LEU A 80 4.40 -4.93 -7.54
N GLY A 81 5.05 -4.22 -6.61
CA GLY A 81 6.27 -4.69 -5.93
C GLY A 81 6.02 -5.55 -4.69
N LEU A 82 4.79 -5.63 -4.19
CA LEU A 82 4.47 -6.41 -2.99
C LEU A 82 4.15 -7.88 -3.30
N TYR A 83 4.68 -8.77 -2.45
CA TYR A 83 4.34 -10.18 -2.49
C TYR A 83 3.93 -10.69 -1.09
N PRO A 84 2.75 -11.32 -0.93
CA PRO A 84 1.71 -11.49 -1.96
C PRO A 84 1.15 -10.16 -2.44
N THR A 85 0.71 -10.11 -3.69
CA THR A 85 0.08 -8.93 -4.27
C THR A 85 -1.12 -8.50 -3.41
N PRO A 86 -1.23 -7.22 -3.05
CA PRO A 86 -2.40 -6.72 -2.32
C PRO A 86 -3.67 -6.93 -3.13
N PRO A 87 -4.78 -7.38 -2.52
CA PRO A 87 -6.06 -7.46 -3.23
C PRO A 87 -6.49 -6.06 -3.66
N ALA A 88 -6.83 -5.90 -4.95
CA ALA A 88 -7.33 -4.64 -5.47
C ALA A 88 -8.68 -4.26 -4.83
N TRP A 89 -9.05 -2.97 -4.89
CA TRP A 89 -10.27 -2.42 -4.33
C TRP A 89 -11.53 -3.25 -4.67
N SER A 90 -11.64 -3.76 -5.90
CA SER A 90 -12.78 -4.57 -6.35
C SER A 90 -12.96 -5.88 -5.57
N ALA A 91 -11.86 -6.49 -5.14
CA ALA A 91 -11.89 -7.71 -4.32
C ALA A 91 -12.22 -7.40 -2.85
N LEU A 92 -11.80 -6.25 -2.33
CA LEU A 92 -12.04 -5.86 -0.94
C LEU A 92 -13.53 -5.74 -0.62
N GLY A 93 -14.32 -5.19 -1.52
CA GLY A 93 -15.75 -4.94 -1.30
C GLY A 93 -16.60 -6.20 -1.07
N THR A 94 -16.09 -7.38 -1.44
CA THR A 94 -16.77 -8.68 -1.26
C THR A 94 -16.31 -9.46 -0.03
N THR A 95 -15.33 -8.94 0.71
CA THR A 95 -14.78 -9.60 1.91
C THR A 95 -15.79 -9.57 3.06
N ASP A 96 -15.85 -10.65 3.86
CA ASP A 96 -16.65 -10.66 5.10
C ASP A 96 -16.17 -9.49 6.01
N PRO A 97 -17.08 -8.66 6.51
CA PRO A 97 -16.72 -7.47 7.30
C PRO A 97 -15.94 -7.79 8.57
N ARG A 98 -16.14 -8.96 9.17
CA ARG A 98 -15.38 -9.42 10.35
C ARG A 98 -13.93 -9.73 9.98
N GLU A 99 -13.73 -10.40 8.83
CA GLU A 99 -12.39 -10.71 8.32
C GLU A 99 -11.67 -9.44 7.88
N ALA A 100 -12.36 -8.53 7.18
CA ALA A 100 -11.82 -7.23 6.80
C ALA A 100 -11.37 -6.41 8.03
N PHE A 101 -12.23 -6.32 9.04
CA PHE A 101 -11.89 -5.66 10.30
C PHE A 101 -10.67 -6.29 10.95
N TRP A 102 -10.65 -7.62 11.07
CA TRP A 102 -9.55 -8.34 11.69
C TRP A 102 -8.22 -8.09 10.95
N VAL A 103 -8.23 -8.17 9.63
CA VAL A 103 -7.04 -7.95 8.79
C VAL A 103 -6.53 -6.51 8.90
N ILE A 104 -7.41 -5.53 8.83
CA ILE A 104 -7.02 -4.12 8.97
C ILE A 104 -6.43 -3.86 10.36
N LYS A 105 -7.07 -4.38 11.40
CA LYS A 105 -6.65 -4.17 12.79
C LYS A 105 -5.29 -4.83 13.09
N HIS A 106 -5.10 -6.07 12.65
CA HIS A 106 -3.95 -6.89 13.05
C HIS A 106 -2.87 -7.01 11.99
N GLY A 107 -3.14 -6.60 10.76
CA GLY A 107 -2.24 -6.81 9.64
C GLY A 107 -2.05 -8.28 9.28
N VAL A 108 -1.15 -8.54 8.35
CA VAL A 108 -0.81 -9.91 7.91
C VAL A 108 0.69 -10.10 7.96
N LYS A 109 1.17 -11.04 8.77
CA LYS A 109 2.60 -11.36 8.89
C LYS A 109 3.19 -11.75 7.54
N MET A 110 4.43 -11.34 7.31
CA MET A 110 5.20 -11.61 6.08
C MET A 110 4.51 -11.08 4.81
N SER A 111 3.79 -9.96 4.96
CA SER A 111 3.20 -9.21 3.85
C SER A 111 3.37 -7.71 4.08
N GLY A 112 3.04 -6.89 3.07
CA GLY A 112 3.05 -5.42 3.19
C GLY A 112 1.88 -4.86 4.00
N MET A 113 0.92 -5.67 4.47
CA MET A 113 -0.26 -5.18 5.21
C MET A 113 0.07 -4.92 6.69
N PRO A 114 0.13 -3.64 7.14
CA PRO A 114 0.45 -3.29 8.51
C PRO A 114 -0.72 -3.51 9.48
N ALA A 115 -0.41 -3.54 10.77
CA ALA A 115 -1.40 -3.67 11.86
C ALA A 115 -1.87 -2.27 12.31
N TRP A 116 -2.92 -1.74 11.70
CA TRP A 116 -3.43 -0.40 11.99
C TRP A 116 -4.01 -0.23 13.39
N GLY A 117 -4.49 -1.29 14.02
CA GLY A 117 -5.01 -1.24 15.40
C GLY A 117 -3.98 -0.88 16.47
N LYS A 118 -2.69 -0.73 16.12
CA LYS A 118 -1.66 -0.21 17.03
C LYS A 118 -1.72 1.32 17.18
N SER A 119 -2.27 2.02 16.21
CA SER A 119 -2.32 3.48 16.16
C SER A 119 -3.72 4.03 15.87
N MET A 120 -4.72 3.18 15.68
CA MET A 120 -6.06 3.56 15.26
C MET A 120 -7.12 2.85 16.10
N ASP A 121 -8.10 3.62 16.59
CA ASP A 121 -9.25 3.07 17.33
C ASP A 121 -10.17 2.25 16.41
N ASP A 122 -10.84 1.26 16.99
CA ASP A 122 -11.73 0.33 16.30
C ASP A 122 -12.83 1.02 15.48
N LYS A 123 -13.34 2.17 15.93
CA LYS A 123 -14.37 2.93 15.21
C LYS A 123 -13.90 3.41 13.83
N TYR A 124 -12.63 3.78 13.70
CA TYR A 124 -12.07 4.23 12.40
C TYR A 124 -11.76 3.04 11.50
N ILE A 125 -11.37 1.91 12.08
CA ILE A 125 -11.22 0.65 11.35
C ILE A 125 -12.57 0.21 10.80
N TRP A 126 -13.64 0.26 11.62
CA TRP A 126 -15.00 0.00 11.17
C TRP A 126 -15.47 0.98 10.09
N GLY A 127 -15.03 2.24 10.17
CA GLY A 127 -15.25 3.22 9.10
C GLY A 127 -14.66 2.78 7.77
N MET A 128 -13.41 2.31 7.78
CA MET A 128 -12.78 1.76 6.57
C MET A 128 -13.52 0.52 6.06
N VAL A 129 -13.94 -0.40 6.93
CA VAL A 129 -14.77 -1.55 6.56
C VAL A 129 -16.09 -1.11 5.93
N ALA A 130 -16.79 -0.14 6.53
CA ALA A 130 -18.02 0.40 5.99
C ALA A 130 -17.83 1.02 4.60
N PHE A 131 -16.72 1.73 4.40
CA PHE A 131 -16.38 2.34 3.12
C PHE A 131 -16.06 1.31 2.03
N ILE A 132 -15.16 0.34 2.29
CA ILE A 132 -14.78 -0.66 1.28
C ILE A 132 -15.95 -1.54 0.83
N ARG A 133 -16.97 -1.72 1.66
CA ARG A 133 -18.22 -2.41 1.28
C ARG A 133 -19.02 -1.69 0.19
N GLN A 134 -18.75 -0.40 -0.04
CA GLN A 134 -19.38 0.35 -1.12
C GLN A 134 -18.75 0.05 -2.50
N PHE A 135 -17.57 -0.52 -2.53
CA PHE A 135 -16.81 -0.74 -3.76
C PHE A 135 -17.53 -1.50 -4.88
N PRO A 136 -18.35 -2.53 -4.62
CA PRO A 136 -19.04 -3.24 -5.70
C PRO A 136 -19.92 -2.36 -6.58
N THR A 137 -20.40 -1.23 -6.04
CA THR A 137 -21.27 -0.27 -6.74
C THR A 137 -20.60 1.07 -6.99
N MET A 138 -19.33 1.23 -6.60
CA MET A 138 -18.61 2.49 -6.63
C MET A 138 -17.91 2.70 -7.97
N ASN A 139 -18.06 3.87 -8.55
CA ASN A 139 -17.25 4.33 -9.68
C ASN A 139 -16.23 5.39 -9.22
N ALA A 140 -15.32 5.78 -10.13
CA ALA A 140 -14.26 6.74 -9.83
C ALA A 140 -14.78 8.11 -9.37
N ALA A 141 -15.88 8.60 -9.95
CA ALA A 141 -16.45 9.89 -9.59
C ALA A 141 -17.02 9.87 -8.16
N HIS A 142 -17.76 8.82 -7.81
CA HIS A 142 -18.32 8.65 -6.46
C HIS A 142 -17.21 8.44 -5.40
N TYR A 143 -16.12 7.73 -5.76
CA TYR A 143 -14.95 7.62 -4.89
C TYR A 143 -14.38 9.01 -4.56
N VAL A 144 -14.12 9.83 -5.58
CA VAL A 144 -13.57 11.18 -5.42
C VAL A 144 -14.49 12.06 -4.57
N GLU A 145 -15.81 12.01 -4.79
CA GLU A 145 -16.79 12.76 -4.01
C GLU A 145 -16.78 12.38 -2.53
N LEU A 146 -16.80 11.08 -2.22
CA LEU A 146 -16.74 10.59 -0.84
C LEU A 146 -15.45 11.01 -0.14
N VAL A 147 -14.30 10.87 -0.81
CA VAL A 147 -13.01 11.30 -0.27
C VAL A 147 -12.98 12.81 -0.02
N ALA A 148 -13.46 13.63 -0.98
CA ALA A 148 -13.52 15.09 -0.84
C ALA A 148 -14.42 15.53 0.32
N SER A 149 -15.49 14.78 0.61
CA SER A 149 -16.43 15.07 1.71
C SER A 149 -16.01 14.50 3.07
N SER A 150 -14.89 13.77 3.15
CA SER A 150 -14.50 12.98 4.33
C SER A 150 -13.88 13.79 5.48
N GLY A 151 -13.40 14.99 5.22
CA GLY A 151 -12.60 15.75 6.19
C GLY A 151 -11.17 15.25 6.35
N GLY A 152 -10.74 14.27 5.55
CA GLY A 152 -9.38 13.74 5.53
C GLY A 152 -9.13 12.60 6.52
N HIS A 153 -7.86 12.44 6.90
CA HIS A 153 -7.37 11.33 7.72
C HIS A 153 -7.58 11.59 9.22
N SER A 154 -8.06 10.58 9.96
CA SER A 154 -8.28 10.69 11.42
C SER A 154 -8.04 9.36 12.11
N HIS A 155 -7.29 9.38 13.22
CA HIS A 155 -6.94 8.19 14.03
C HIS A 155 -7.71 8.06 15.35
N GLY A 156 -8.32 9.15 15.82
CA GLY A 156 -9.09 9.14 17.08
C GLY A 156 -8.29 9.23 18.38
N GLY A 157 -7.05 9.55 18.36
CA GLY A 157 -6.28 9.70 19.61
C GLY A 157 -4.78 9.47 19.46
N GLY A 158 -4.35 9.10 18.28
CA GLY A 158 -2.93 8.91 17.98
C GLY A 158 -2.15 10.20 17.71
N GLU A 159 -2.75 11.36 17.82
CA GLU A 159 -2.08 12.65 17.59
C GLU A 159 -1.22 13.13 18.77
N THR A 160 -1.14 12.39 19.85
CA THR A 160 -0.18 12.63 20.91
C THR A 160 0.91 11.56 20.92
N MET A 161 1.64 11.42 19.84
CA MET A 161 3.04 11.03 19.94
C MET A 161 3.79 12.21 20.55
N VAL A 162 3.58 12.46 21.83
CA VAL A 162 4.56 13.19 22.63
C VAL A 162 5.78 12.28 22.67
N HIS A 163 6.74 12.55 21.81
CA HIS A 163 8.09 12.04 22.02
C HIS A 163 8.58 12.63 23.36
N PRO A 164 8.80 11.82 24.41
CA PRO A 164 9.44 12.32 25.62
C PRO A 164 10.91 12.56 25.27
N GLY A 165 11.26 13.80 25.00
CA GLY A 165 12.64 14.22 24.79
C GLY A 165 12.89 14.90 23.44
N GLY A 166 12.47 16.14 23.31
CA GLY A 166 12.84 16.97 22.17
C GLY A 166 12.08 18.28 22.15
N SER A 167 12.35 19.15 23.12
CA SER A 167 12.05 20.59 23.00
C SER A 167 12.83 21.11 21.79
N MET A 168 12.14 21.38 20.70
CA MET A 168 12.65 22.31 19.68
C MET A 168 12.39 23.72 20.20
N PRO A 169 13.41 24.52 20.50
CA PRO A 169 13.21 25.95 20.76
C PRO A 169 12.88 26.64 19.44
N GLY A 170 11.80 27.43 19.47
CA GLY A 170 11.43 28.56 18.64
C GLY A 170 12.00 28.64 17.23
N MET A 171 11.14 28.43 16.23
CA MET A 171 11.28 29.09 14.94
C MET A 171 10.31 30.26 14.95
N ASP A 172 10.82 31.37 15.45
CA ASP A 172 10.33 32.72 15.14
C ASP A 172 10.85 33.05 13.72
N GLY A 173 9.93 33.46 12.86
CA GLY A 173 10.29 33.84 11.50
C GLY A 173 11.03 35.12 11.46
N THR A 174 12.10 35.18 10.72
CA THR A 174 12.48 36.24 9.77
C THR A 174 13.93 36.02 9.27
N ASP A 175 14.04 36.10 7.96
CA ASP A 175 15.15 36.69 7.20
C ASP A 175 16.41 35.91 6.81
N HIS A 176 16.50 35.83 5.48
CA HIS A 176 17.64 36.13 4.57
C HIS A 176 18.79 35.14 4.40
N HIS A 177 18.81 34.65 3.17
CA HIS A 177 19.97 34.52 2.27
C HIS A 177 21.38 34.44 2.88
N SER A 178 22.03 33.35 2.63
CA SER A 178 23.29 33.35 1.86
C SER A 178 23.85 31.95 1.66
N ALA A 179 24.38 31.77 0.49
CA ALA A 179 25.08 30.69 -0.13
C ALA A 179 26.18 30.02 0.72
N ASP A 180 26.50 28.82 0.26
CA ASP A 180 27.67 28.00 0.48
C ASP A 180 27.49 26.82 1.47
N ALA A 181 27.04 25.70 0.89
CA ALA A 181 27.43 24.37 1.37
C ALA A 181 27.99 23.56 0.20
N PRO A 182 29.11 22.86 0.39
CA PRO A 182 29.78 22.13 -0.69
C PRO A 182 28.93 20.96 -1.16
N ARG A 183 28.74 20.87 -2.46
CA ARG A 183 28.17 19.70 -3.13
C ARG A 183 29.09 18.51 -2.91
N SER A 184 28.66 17.53 -2.13
CA SER A 184 29.26 16.23 -2.19
C SER A 184 28.84 15.58 -3.52
N SER A 185 29.80 15.45 -4.42
CA SER A 185 29.70 14.69 -5.66
C SER A 185 29.53 13.20 -5.30
N PHE A 186 28.29 12.71 -5.36
CA PHE A 186 28.05 11.28 -5.46
C PHE A 186 28.21 10.91 -6.94
N GLU A 187 29.33 10.29 -7.25
CA GLU A 187 29.64 9.70 -8.54
C GLU A 187 29.14 8.26 -8.51
N PRO A 188 28.16 7.88 -9.37
CA PRO A 188 27.75 6.48 -9.44
C PRO A 188 28.87 5.63 -10.04
N PRO A 189 29.03 4.37 -9.62
CA PRO A 189 30.03 3.49 -10.20
C PRO A 189 29.72 3.23 -11.68
N ASP A 190 30.76 3.27 -12.51
CA ASP A 190 30.75 3.00 -13.95
C ASP A 190 30.11 1.64 -14.25
N ASP A 191 29.05 1.67 -15.07
CA ASP A 191 28.44 0.47 -15.64
C ASP A 191 29.25 0.05 -16.90
N PRO A 192 29.94 -1.13 -16.89
CA PRO A 192 30.76 -1.56 -18.02
C PRO A 192 30.00 -2.16 -19.20
N MET A 193 28.68 -1.98 -19.30
CA MET A 193 27.85 -2.63 -20.33
C MET A 193 27.12 -1.67 -21.27
N ASN A 194 27.67 -0.49 -21.59
CA ASN A 194 27.12 0.29 -22.70
C ASN A 194 28.23 0.67 -23.71
N GLY A 195 28.66 -0.32 -24.44
CA GLY A 195 29.50 -0.17 -25.62
C GLY A 195 28.87 -0.87 -26.80
N ASN A 196 28.21 -0.17 -27.64
CA ASN A 196 28.13 -0.35 -29.10
C ASN A 196 26.86 0.32 -29.63
N SER A 197 26.85 1.15 -30.55
CA SER A 197 27.59 1.61 -31.68
C SER A 197 26.66 2.49 -32.50
N ALA A 198 27.12 3.64 -32.75
CA ALA A 198 26.62 4.43 -33.89
C ALA A 198 26.97 3.67 -35.18
N ASN A 199 26.16 3.73 -36.11
CA ASN A 199 26.40 4.09 -37.51
C ASN A 199 25.27 3.64 -38.41
N SER A 200 24.78 4.51 -39.16
CA SER A 200 24.81 4.73 -40.57
C SER A 200 23.45 4.88 -41.20
N GLN A 201 23.32 6.02 -41.71
CA GLN A 201 23.13 6.44 -43.09
C GLN A 201 21.70 6.50 -43.62
N GLU A 202 21.40 7.78 -43.87
CA GLU A 202 20.53 8.25 -44.95
C GLU A 202 20.66 7.39 -46.18
N GLU A 203 19.54 6.99 -46.72
CA GLU A 203 19.33 7.01 -48.18
C GLU A 203 17.87 7.34 -48.49
N ALA A 204 17.73 8.48 -49.12
CA ALA A 204 16.55 8.90 -49.82
C ALA A 204 16.38 7.98 -51.08
N HIS A 205 15.17 7.52 -51.33
CA HIS A 205 14.78 7.21 -52.71
C HIS A 205 13.31 7.53 -52.96
N ASP A 206 13.22 8.35 -53.92
CA ASP A 206 12.16 8.95 -54.69
C ASP A 206 11.23 7.94 -55.37
N GLY A 207 9.95 8.28 -55.47
CA GLY A 207 8.99 8.13 -56.55
C GLY A 207 8.74 6.76 -57.18
N HIS A 208 7.48 6.34 -57.24
CA HIS A 208 6.73 6.24 -58.51
C HIS A 208 5.31 5.68 -58.29
N ASP A 209 4.40 6.37 -58.94
CA ASP A 209 3.03 5.98 -59.28
C ASP A 209 2.85 4.52 -59.73
N HIS A 210 1.75 3.90 -59.25
CA HIS A 210 0.66 3.33 -60.07
C HIS A 210 -0.52 2.93 -59.15
#